data_32d51ce66ebd4b5b24fa1e32ea5da19e
#
_entry.id   32d51ce66ebd4b5b24fa1e32ea5da19e
#
_cell.length_a   1.000
_cell.length_b   1.000
_cell.length_c   1.000
_cell.angle_alpha   90.00
_cell.angle_beta   90.00
_cell.angle_gamma   90.00
#
_symmetry.space_group_name_H-M   'P 1'
#
loop_
_entity.id
_entity.type
_entity.pdbx_description
1 polymer ?
#
loop_
_entity_poly.entity_id
_entity_poly.type
_entity_poly.pdbx_seq_one_letter_code
_entity_poly.pdbx_strand_id
1 'polypeptide(L)'
;TFLANILLWVLRVLLFVIFISQLGVETSSFVAILGAAGLAIGLSLQGSLSNFAGGVLIILFKPFKVGDTIEAQGETAKVLEIQIFTTKLLTASNQTVYIPNGILSNNKIKNFSQNNERRADITIKINYDADIRLVKEILSGVMKNHPLVLKTPAPAIVVNELTDIGINLVVRPWSKTENFGTMSSDILEQS
;
A
#
# COMPACT_ATOMS: atom_id res chain seq x y z
N THR A 1 -25.52 -23.58 13.04
CA THR A 1 -25.11 -22.43 12.19
C THR A 1 -24.96 -22.89 10.75
N PHE A 2 -25.08 -21.99 9.76
CA PHE A 2 -25.04 -22.29 8.32
C PHE A 2 -23.79 -23.10 7.90
N LEU A 3 -22.60 -22.65 8.32
CA LEU A 3 -21.34 -23.36 8.04
C LEU A 3 -21.30 -24.79 8.62
N ALA A 4 -21.78 -24.98 9.85
CA ALA A 4 -21.84 -26.32 10.46
C ALA A 4 -22.74 -27.25 9.66
N ASN A 5 -23.87 -26.74 9.17
CA ASN A 5 -24.79 -27.55 8.35
C ASN A 5 -24.15 -27.96 7.00
N ILE A 6 -23.45 -27.01 6.32
CA ILE A 6 -22.71 -27.33 5.09
C ILE A 6 -21.66 -28.41 5.35
N LEU A 7 -20.85 -28.24 6.41
CA LEU A 7 -19.81 -29.22 6.76
C LEU A 7 -20.38 -30.58 7.06
N LEU A 8 -21.49 -30.64 7.82
CA LEU A 8 -22.19 -31.90 8.12
C LEU A 8 -22.73 -32.56 6.87
N TRP A 9 -23.29 -31.80 5.91
CA TRP A 9 -23.75 -32.32 4.64
C TRP A 9 -22.61 -32.90 3.80
N VAL A 10 -21.51 -32.19 3.66
CA VAL A 10 -20.29 -32.67 2.97
C VAL A 10 -19.79 -33.95 3.61
N LEU A 11 -19.71 -34.02 4.94
CA LEU A 11 -19.25 -35.18 5.66
C LEU A 11 -20.19 -36.39 5.45
N ARG A 12 -21.52 -36.17 5.47
CA ARG A 12 -22.52 -37.24 5.20
C ARG A 12 -22.37 -37.77 3.79
N VAL A 13 -22.16 -36.91 2.78
CA VAL A 13 -21.97 -37.36 1.39
C VAL A 13 -20.71 -38.21 1.27
N LEU A 14 -19.59 -37.76 1.88
CA LEU A 14 -18.35 -38.53 1.89
C LEU A 14 -18.51 -39.89 2.58
N LEU A 15 -19.13 -39.92 3.76
CA LEU A 15 -19.40 -41.17 4.49
C LEU A 15 -20.30 -42.09 3.69
N PHE A 16 -21.32 -41.57 2.99
CA PHE A 16 -22.20 -42.37 2.12
C PHE A 16 -21.41 -43.01 0.98
N VAL A 17 -20.52 -42.26 0.30
CA VAL A 17 -19.69 -42.79 -0.80
C VAL A 17 -18.72 -43.86 -0.27
N ILE A 18 -18.12 -43.69 0.91
CA ILE A 18 -17.28 -44.69 1.54
C ILE A 18 -18.10 -45.96 1.87
N PHE A 19 -19.29 -45.78 2.42
CA PHE A 19 -20.14 -46.89 2.80
C PHE A 19 -20.53 -47.74 1.61
N ILE A 20 -21.00 -47.14 0.49
CA ILE A 20 -21.37 -47.91 -0.71
C ILE A 20 -20.17 -48.57 -1.38
N SER A 21 -18.97 -47.97 -1.29
CA SER A 21 -17.70 -48.56 -1.73
C SER A 21 -17.43 -49.88 -1.00
N GLN A 22 -17.67 -49.94 0.33
CA GLN A 22 -17.48 -51.16 1.14
C GLN A 22 -18.45 -52.28 0.75
N LEU A 23 -19.59 -51.93 0.13
CA LEU A 23 -20.55 -52.92 -0.39
C LEU A 23 -20.20 -53.44 -1.79
N GLY A 24 -19.03 -53.07 -2.35
CA GLY A 24 -18.54 -53.51 -3.64
C GLY A 24 -19.08 -52.70 -4.84
N VAL A 25 -19.75 -51.56 -4.60
CA VAL A 25 -20.22 -50.68 -5.67
C VAL A 25 -19.08 -49.84 -6.18
N GLU A 26 -18.94 -49.76 -7.51
CA GLU A 26 -17.93 -48.88 -8.12
C GLU A 26 -18.28 -47.40 -7.91
N THR A 27 -17.43 -46.72 -7.13
CA THR A 27 -17.65 -45.32 -6.70
C THR A 27 -16.82 -44.30 -7.48
N SER A 28 -16.00 -44.74 -8.46
CA SER A 28 -15.08 -43.86 -9.20
C SER A 28 -15.79 -42.67 -9.89
N SER A 29 -16.94 -42.92 -10.50
CA SER A 29 -17.76 -41.89 -11.15
C SER A 29 -18.29 -40.85 -10.14
N PHE A 30 -18.72 -41.29 -8.95
CA PHE A 30 -19.18 -40.36 -7.89
C PHE A 30 -18.05 -39.51 -7.37
N VAL A 31 -16.87 -40.09 -7.16
CA VAL A 31 -15.67 -39.36 -6.73
C VAL A 31 -15.26 -38.33 -7.79
N ALA A 32 -15.31 -38.72 -9.08
CA ALA A 32 -15.00 -37.81 -10.18
C ALA A 32 -15.96 -36.61 -10.22
N ILE A 33 -17.28 -36.84 -10.07
CA ILE A 33 -18.29 -35.78 -10.05
C ILE A 33 -18.08 -34.86 -8.83
N LEU A 34 -17.84 -35.42 -7.63
CA LEU A 34 -17.59 -34.64 -6.42
C LEU A 34 -16.30 -33.82 -6.54
N GLY A 35 -15.27 -34.39 -7.15
CA GLY A 35 -14.03 -33.69 -7.44
C GLY A 35 -14.23 -32.51 -8.39
N ALA A 36 -14.94 -32.71 -9.48
CA ALA A 36 -15.30 -31.66 -10.44
C ALA A 36 -16.15 -30.55 -9.80
N ALA A 37 -17.15 -30.92 -8.99
CA ALA A 37 -17.96 -29.95 -8.24
C ALA A 37 -17.12 -29.17 -7.21
N GLY A 38 -16.23 -29.84 -6.47
CA GLY A 38 -15.35 -29.22 -5.53
C GLY A 38 -14.38 -28.24 -6.20
N LEU A 39 -13.84 -28.60 -7.37
CA LEU A 39 -13.00 -27.69 -8.16
C LEU A 39 -13.79 -26.46 -8.63
N ALA A 40 -15.00 -26.64 -9.14
CA ALA A 40 -15.85 -25.54 -9.59
C ALA A 40 -16.16 -24.56 -8.44
N ILE A 41 -16.49 -25.07 -7.24
CA ILE A 41 -16.73 -24.28 -6.04
C ILE A 41 -15.43 -23.56 -5.62
N GLY A 42 -14.29 -24.27 -5.60
CA GLY A 42 -12.99 -23.69 -5.25
C GLY A 42 -12.60 -22.53 -6.17
N LEU A 43 -12.77 -22.69 -7.49
CA LEU A 43 -12.53 -21.63 -8.46
C LEU A 43 -13.49 -20.44 -8.28
N SER A 44 -14.76 -20.70 -7.97
CA SER A 44 -15.75 -19.65 -7.70
C SER A 44 -15.42 -18.83 -6.44
N LEU A 45 -14.84 -19.46 -5.43
CA LEU A 45 -14.46 -18.82 -4.15
C LEU A 45 -13.01 -18.29 -4.12
N GLN A 46 -12.23 -18.51 -5.18
CA GLN A 46 -10.80 -18.18 -5.24
C GLN A 46 -10.52 -16.72 -4.85
N GLY A 47 -11.33 -15.78 -5.36
CA GLY A 47 -11.16 -14.36 -5.04
C GLY A 47 -11.36 -14.04 -3.56
N SER A 48 -12.40 -14.61 -2.95
CA SER A 48 -12.69 -14.43 -1.52
C SER A 48 -11.60 -15.05 -0.66
N LEU A 49 -11.13 -16.25 -1.00
CA LEU A 49 -10.05 -16.92 -0.30
C LEU A 49 -8.73 -16.16 -0.40
N SER A 50 -8.42 -15.59 -1.57
CA SER A 50 -7.25 -14.72 -1.79
C SER A 50 -7.32 -13.47 -0.90
N ASN A 51 -8.48 -12.84 -0.79
CA ASN A 51 -8.66 -11.67 0.06
C ASN A 51 -8.55 -12.01 1.54
N PHE A 52 -9.10 -13.12 1.97
CA PHE A 52 -8.96 -13.62 3.33
C PHE A 52 -7.48 -13.88 3.67
N ALA A 53 -6.78 -14.63 2.82
CA ALA A 53 -5.35 -14.90 2.99
C ALA A 53 -4.53 -13.61 3.01
N GLY A 54 -4.82 -12.66 2.10
CA GLY A 54 -4.21 -11.34 2.09
C GLY A 54 -4.41 -10.57 3.40
N GLY A 55 -5.61 -10.61 3.97
CA GLY A 55 -5.90 -10.00 5.27
C GLY A 55 -5.07 -10.60 6.39
N VAL A 56 -4.98 -11.93 6.44
CA VAL A 56 -4.14 -12.65 7.42
C VAL A 56 -2.66 -12.27 7.27
N LEU A 57 -2.14 -12.21 6.03
CA LEU A 57 -0.75 -11.81 5.77
C LEU A 57 -0.48 -10.36 6.22
N ILE A 58 -1.40 -9.43 5.94
CA ILE A 58 -1.28 -8.03 6.36
C ILE A 58 -1.23 -7.93 7.89
N ILE A 59 -2.10 -8.65 8.61
CA ILE A 59 -2.15 -8.63 10.07
C ILE A 59 -0.90 -9.28 10.69
N LEU A 60 -0.37 -10.33 10.08
CA LEU A 60 0.79 -11.07 10.58
C LEU A 60 2.10 -10.32 10.33
N PHE A 61 2.36 -9.91 9.09
CA PHE A 61 3.62 -9.26 8.67
C PHE A 61 3.63 -7.75 8.85
N LYS A 62 2.44 -7.13 8.97
CA LYS A 62 2.25 -5.69 9.21
C LYS A 62 3.06 -4.79 8.27
N PRO A 63 2.95 -4.94 6.95
CA PRO A 63 3.60 -4.03 6.00
C PRO A 63 3.09 -2.59 6.18
N PHE A 64 1.90 -2.43 6.73
CA PHE A 64 1.31 -1.19 7.23
C PHE A 64 0.39 -1.49 8.42
N LYS A 65 0.05 -0.45 9.18
CA LYS A 65 -0.82 -0.51 10.36
C LYS A 65 -1.97 0.47 10.22
N VAL A 66 -3.01 0.30 11.05
CA VAL A 66 -4.05 1.32 11.20
C VAL A 66 -3.41 2.62 11.66
N GLY A 67 -3.74 3.71 10.99
CA GLY A 67 -3.15 5.03 11.20
C GLY A 67 -2.05 5.41 10.21
N ASP A 68 -1.40 4.46 9.53
CA ASP A 68 -0.39 4.73 8.51
C ASP A 68 -1.01 5.38 7.27
N THR A 69 -0.25 6.24 6.61
CA THR A 69 -0.55 6.73 5.27
C THR A 69 0.20 5.88 4.25
N ILE A 70 -0.54 5.28 3.33
CA ILE A 70 0.00 4.41 2.28
C ILE A 70 -0.43 4.90 0.90
N GLU A 71 0.37 4.57 -0.11
CA GLU A 71 -0.01 4.64 -1.52
C GLU A 71 -0.17 3.23 -2.06
N ALA A 72 -1.34 2.89 -2.53
CA ALA A 72 -1.68 1.61 -3.13
C ALA A 72 -2.75 1.79 -4.21
N GLN A 73 -2.63 1.10 -5.33
CA GLN A 73 -3.57 1.15 -6.47
C GLN A 73 -3.83 2.57 -7.00
N GLY A 74 -2.82 3.46 -6.93
CA GLY A 74 -2.95 4.85 -7.37
C GLY A 74 -3.54 5.80 -6.33
N GLU A 75 -4.00 5.30 -5.18
CA GLU A 75 -4.57 6.08 -4.11
C GLU A 75 -3.56 6.31 -2.98
N THR A 76 -3.46 7.56 -2.52
CA THR A 76 -2.71 7.92 -1.30
C THR A 76 -3.72 8.22 -0.19
N ALA A 77 -3.73 7.38 0.83
CA ALA A 77 -4.75 7.47 1.88
C ALA A 77 -4.27 6.91 3.23
N LYS A 78 -4.94 7.34 4.30
CA LYS A 78 -4.71 6.86 5.65
C LYS A 78 -5.48 5.58 5.90
N VAL A 79 -4.83 4.56 6.45
CA VAL A 79 -5.47 3.30 6.85
C VAL A 79 -6.37 3.54 8.07
N LEU A 80 -7.68 3.35 7.89
CA LEU A 80 -8.66 3.44 8.97
C LEU A 80 -8.86 2.10 9.68
N GLU A 81 -9.00 1.03 8.89
CA GLU A 81 -9.37 -0.29 9.41
C GLU A 81 -8.88 -1.38 8.47
N ILE A 82 -8.40 -2.49 9.02
CA ILE A 82 -8.05 -3.70 8.28
C ILE A 82 -9.10 -4.75 8.64
N GLN A 83 -10.01 -5.01 7.70
CA GLN A 83 -11.07 -5.99 7.82
C GLN A 83 -10.62 -7.35 7.26
N ILE A 84 -11.47 -8.37 7.38
CA ILE A 84 -11.14 -9.75 6.97
C ILE A 84 -10.82 -9.84 5.48
N PHE A 85 -11.60 -9.18 4.62
CA PHE A 85 -11.47 -9.26 3.16
C PHE A 85 -10.96 -7.98 2.51
N THR A 86 -11.12 -6.84 3.18
CA THR A 86 -10.83 -5.51 2.65
C THR A 86 -10.12 -4.65 3.68
N THR A 87 -9.31 -3.71 3.22
CA THR A 87 -8.78 -2.63 4.04
C THR A 87 -9.49 -1.33 3.67
N LYS A 88 -9.97 -0.60 4.68
CA LYS A 88 -10.64 0.69 4.56
C LYS A 88 -9.63 1.81 4.71
N LEU A 89 -9.61 2.71 3.74
CA LEU A 89 -8.71 3.85 3.67
C LEU A 89 -9.50 5.16 3.64
N LEU A 90 -8.88 6.26 4.08
CA LEU A 90 -9.41 7.61 4.01
C LEU A 90 -8.43 8.51 3.27
N THR A 91 -8.88 9.11 2.16
CA THR A 91 -8.08 10.07 1.39
C THR A 91 -8.01 11.43 2.07
N ALA A 92 -7.07 12.27 1.64
CA ALA A 92 -6.97 13.65 2.14
C ALA A 92 -8.23 14.50 1.81
N SER A 93 -8.96 14.15 0.76
CA SER A 93 -10.26 14.76 0.40
C SER A 93 -11.46 14.18 1.14
N ASN A 94 -11.21 13.43 2.23
CA ASN A 94 -12.25 12.81 3.08
C ASN A 94 -13.13 11.77 2.36
N GLN A 95 -12.58 11.10 1.34
CA GLN A 95 -13.25 10.00 0.65
C GLN A 95 -12.82 8.66 1.24
N THR A 96 -13.76 7.74 1.38
CA THR A 96 -13.47 6.38 1.85
C THR A 96 -13.22 5.46 0.66
N VAL A 97 -12.08 4.77 0.67
CA VAL A 97 -11.68 3.79 -0.34
C VAL A 97 -11.59 2.42 0.32
N TYR A 98 -12.20 1.40 -0.30
CA TYR A 98 -12.08 0.01 0.11
C TYR A 98 -11.23 -0.75 -0.89
N ILE A 99 -10.12 -1.29 -0.45
CA ILE A 99 -9.23 -2.10 -1.31
C ILE A 99 -9.26 -3.55 -0.82
N PRO A 100 -9.51 -4.53 -1.70
CA PRO A 100 -9.42 -5.94 -1.36
C PRO A 100 -8.03 -6.32 -0.85
N ASN A 101 -7.96 -7.07 0.25
CA ASN A 101 -6.69 -7.42 0.90
C ASN A 101 -5.76 -8.26 0.01
N GLY A 102 -6.31 -9.11 -0.85
CA GLY A 102 -5.52 -9.88 -1.81
C GLY A 102 -4.76 -8.99 -2.80
N ILE A 103 -5.35 -7.86 -3.19
CA ILE A 103 -4.68 -6.87 -4.04
C ILE A 103 -3.54 -6.20 -3.26
N LEU A 104 -3.80 -5.78 -2.02
CA LEU A 104 -2.79 -5.12 -1.19
C LEU A 104 -1.61 -6.05 -0.85
N SER A 105 -1.88 -7.32 -0.52
CA SER A 105 -0.83 -8.27 -0.15
C SER A 105 0.07 -8.68 -1.31
N ASN A 106 -0.44 -8.63 -2.56
CA ASN A 106 0.27 -9.11 -3.74
C ASN A 106 0.87 -8.01 -4.61
N ASN A 107 0.60 -6.73 -4.30
CA ASN A 107 1.09 -5.60 -5.09
C ASN A 107 2.01 -4.68 -4.28
N LYS A 108 2.68 -3.79 -5.00
CA LYS A 108 3.54 -2.77 -4.41
C LYS A 108 2.72 -1.80 -3.56
N ILE A 109 3.17 -1.58 -2.34
CA ILE A 109 2.67 -0.56 -1.42
C ILE A 109 3.83 0.37 -1.07
N LYS A 110 3.59 1.69 -1.06
CA LYS A 110 4.48 2.65 -0.42
C LYS A 110 3.88 3.05 0.92
N ASN A 111 4.60 2.78 2.00
CA ASN A 111 4.20 3.21 3.34
C ASN A 111 4.98 4.49 3.69
N PHE A 112 4.26 5.60 3.83
CA PHE A 112 4.85 6.90 4.14
C PHE A 112 5.04 7.13 5.64
N SER A 113 4.43 6.30 6.49
CA SER A 113 4.45 6.45 7.94
C SER A 113 5.41 5.50 8.66
N GLN A 114 5.92 4.48 7.97
CA GLN A 114 6.78 3.47 8.57
C GLN A 114 8.12 4.03 9.04
N ASN A 115 8.67 4.98 8.30
CA ASN A 115 9.91 5.69 8.66
C ASN A 115 9.56 7.01 9.34
N ASN A 116 10.32 7.35 10.39
CA ASN A 116 10.11 8.56 11.16
C ASN A 116 10.52 9.84 10.42
N GLU A 117 11.37 9.70 9.40
CA GLU A 117 11.93 10.80 8.62
C GLU A 117 11.65 10.62 7.14
N ARG A 118 11.39 11.74 6.46
CA ARG A 118 11.15 11.77 5.02
C ARG A 118 11.92 12.92 4.39
N ARG A 119 12.37 12.68 3.15
CA ARG A 119 12.98 13.68 2.28
C ARG A 119 11.93 14.19 1.30
N ALA A 120 11.81 15.50 1.18
CA ALA A 120 11.13 16.11 0.05
C ALA A 120 12.12 16.32 -1.10
N ASP A 121 11.65 16.19 -2.33
CA ASP A 121 12.40 16.55 -3.53
C ASP A 121 11.59 17.66 -4.22
N ILE A 122 11.97 18.92 -3.97
CA ILE A 122 11.26 20.13 -4.43
C ILE A 122 12.02 20.70 -5.61
N THR A 123 11.38 20.77 -6.78
CA THR A 123 12.00 21.30 -8.00
C THR A 123 11.79 22.79 -8.08
N ILE A 124 12.89 23.55 -8.15
CA ILE A 124 12.93 25.00 -8.39
C ILE A 124 13.54 25.24 -9.76
N LYS A 125 12.86 26.00 -10.57
CA LYS A 125 13.35 26.36 -11.90
C LYS A 125 13.93 27.76 -11.91
N ILE A 126 15.14 27.88 -12.44
CA ILE A 126 15.83 29.17 -12.59
C ILE A 126 16.21 29.40 -14.06
N ASN A 127 16.29 30.65 -14.47
CA ASN A 127 16.75 31.03 -15.80
C ASN A 127 18.27 30.85 -15.93
N TYR A 128 18.78 30.76 -17.16
CA TYR A 128 20.21 30.64 -17.43
C TYR A 128 21.02 31.88 -17.02
N ASP A 129 20.38 33.05 -16.97
CA ASP A 129 21.03 34.30 -16.55
C ASP A 129 21.20 34.41 -15.02
N ALA A 130 20.59 33.51 -14.24
CA ALA A 130 20.70 33.53 -12.80
C ALA A 130 22.05 32.98 -12.32
N ASP A 131 22.62 33.60 -11.27
CA ASP A 131 23.80 33.07 -10.61
C ASP A 131 23.42 31.84 -9.75
N ILE A 132 23.76 30.65 -10.27
CA ILE A 132 23.47 29.37 -9.61
C ILE A 132 24.08 29.30 -8.21
N ARG A 133 25.24 29.94 -7.98
CA ARG A 133 25.91 29.92 -6.67
C ARG A 133 25.11 30.71 -5.66
N LEU A 134 24.70 31.90 -6.03
CA LEU A 134 23.86 32.78 -5.21
C LEU A 134 22.51 32.10 -4.90
N VAL A 135 21.84 31.52 -5.91
CA VAL A 135 20.58 30.81 -5.70
C VAL A 135 20.75 29.63 -4.74
N LYS A 136 21.82 28.83 -4.89
CA LYS A 136 22.12 27.74 -3.94
C LYS A 136 22.39 28.23 -2.52
N GLU A 137 23.03 29.36 -2.38
CA GLU A 137 23.30 29.97 -1.05
C GLU A 137 21.99 30.40 -0.41
N ILE A 138 21.11 31.10 -1.12
CA ILE A 138 19.79 31.52 -0.65
C ILE A 138 18.96 30.30 -0.23
N LEU A 139 18.80 29.31 -1.10
CA LEU A 139 18.03 28.10 -0.82
C LEU A 139 18.62 27.30 0.35
N SER A 140 19.96 27.27 0.48
CA SER A 140 20.62 26.65 1.63
C SER A 140 20.32 27.41 2.93
N GLY A 141 20.25 28.73 2.86
CA GLY A 141 19.83 29.59 3.97
C GLY A 141 18.40 29.31 4.41
N VAL A 142 17.46 29.24 3.45
CA VAL A 142 16.05 28.88 3.70
C VAL A 142 15.97 27.55 4.44
N MET A 143 16.62 26.50 3.93
CA MET A 143 16.58 25.19 4.58
C MET A 143 17.23 25.17 5.97
N LYS A 144 18.38 25.82 6.15
CA LYS A 144 19.10 25.84 7.43
C LYS A 144 18.34 26.57 8.53
N ASN A 145 17.60 27.63 8.17
CA ASN A 145 16.87 28.46 9.13
C ASN A 145 15.46 27.90 9.41
N HIS A 146 14.98 26.95 8.62
CA HIS A 146 13.64 26.40 8.79
C HIS A 146 13.57 25.43 9.98
N PRO A 147 12.66 25.65 10.95
CA PRO A 147 12.64 24.90 12.22
C PRO A 147 12.30 23.41 12.05
N LEU A 148 11.59 23.03 10.98
CA LEU A 148 11.16 21.65 10.72
C LEU A 148 12.13 20.86 9.84
N VAL A 149 13.18 21.51 9.30
CA VAL A 149 14.22 20.85 8.52
C VAL A 149 15.25 20.22 9.45
N LEU A 150 15.51 18.94 9.25
CA LEU A 150 16.50 18.21 10.03
C LEU A 150 17.91 18.60 9.58
N LYS A 151 18.84 18.68 10.56
CA LYS A 151 20.25 18.90 10.29
C LYS A 151 20.97 17.61 9.90
N THR A 152 20.48 16.50 10.35
CA THR A 152 20.96 15.15 10.03
C THR A 152 19.77 14.26 9.74
N PRO A 153 19.67 13.66 8.54
CA PRO A 153 20.59 13.84 7.40
C PRO A 153 20.63 15.28 6.88
N ALA A 154 21.78 15.72 6.39
CA ALA A 154 21.94 17.10 5.90
C ALA A 154 21.09 17.35 4.64
N PRO A 155 20.41 18.51 4.56
CA PRO A 155 19.72 18.89 3.34
C PRO A 155 20.71 19.16 2.19
N ALA A 156 20.28 18.90 0.95
CA ALA A 156 21.12 19.07 -0.23
C ALA A 156 20.40 19.84 -1.32
N ILE A 157 21.17 20.48 -2.21
CA ILE A 157 20.68 21.13 -3.42
C ILE A 157 21.49 20.59 -4.60
N VAL A 158 20.83 20.04 -5.57
CA VAL A 158 21.47 19.49 -6.76
C VAL A 158 20.90 20.11 -8.03
N VAL A 159 21.72 20.22 -9.08
CA VAL A 159 21.22 20.46 -10.44
C VAL A 159 20.68 19.12 -10.92
N ASN A 160 19.42 19.09 -11.25
CA ASN A 160 18.75 17.88 -11.73
C ASN A 160 18.76 17.76 -13.24
N GLU A 161 18.50 18.89 -13.92
CA GLU A 161 18.33 18.88 -15.36
C GLU A 161 18.62 20.28 -15.93
N LEU A 162 19.18 20.32 -17.12
CA LEU A 162 19.28 21.52 -17.96
C LEU A 162 18.20 21.40 -19.05
N THR A 163 17.27 22.33 -19.06
CA THR A 163 16.14 22.35 -20.01
C THR A 163 16.35 23.46 -21.04
N ASP A 164 15.61 23.48 -22.15
CA ASP A 164 15.70 24.52 -23.18
C ASP A 164 15.45 25.95 -22.66
N ILE A 165 14.76 26.07 -21.53
CA ILE A 165 14.29 27.35 -20.98
C ILE A 165 14.82 27.66 -19.57
N GLY A 166 15.76 26.86 -19.05
CA GLY A 166 16.35 27.11 -17.73
C GLY A 166 16.93 25.86 -17.08
N ILE A 167 17.30 26.00 -15.82
CA ILE A 167 17.96 24.99 -15.02
C ILE A 167 17.02 24.54 -13.92
N ASN A 168 16.76 23.25 -13.83
CA ASN A 168 15.99 22.65 -12.73
C ASN A 168 16.93 22.28 -11.58
N LEU A 169 16.78 22.98 -10.46
CA LEU A 169 17.42 22.61 -9.18
C LEU A 169 16.44 21.76 -8.38
N VAL A 170 16.94 20.74 -7.69
CA VAL A 170 16.16 19.99 -6.70
C VAL A 170 16.70 20.27 -5.32
N VAL A 171 15.83 20.82 -4.49
CA VAL A 171 16.07 21.08 -3.07
C VAL A 171 15.58 19.88 -2.29
N ARG A 172 16.43 19.31 -1.44
CA ARG A 172 16.20 18.03 -0.74
C ARG A 172 16.28 18.20 0.78
N PRO A 173 15.28 18.84 1.40
CA PRO A 173 15.18 18.92 2.85
C PRO A 173 14.69 17.59 3.43
N TRP A 174 15.12 17.28 4.66
CA TRP A 174 14.62 16.20 5.48
C TRP A 174 13.76 16.73 6.61
N SER A 175 12.69 16.04 6.96
CA SER A 175 11.86 16.36 8.12
C SER A 175 11.35 15.10 8.80
N LYS A 176 10.81 15.25 10.00
CA LYS A 176 9.97 14.21 10.58
C LYS A 176 8.74 14.00 9.69
N THR A 177 8.29 12.75 9.60
CA THR A 177 7.16 12.36 8.75
C THR A 177 5.88 13.14 9.07
N GLU A 178 5.63 13.44 10.33
CA GLU A 178 4.49 14.24 10.80
C GLU A 178 4.48 15.69 10.27
N ASN A 179 5.67 16.26 10.04
CA ASN A 179 5.87 17.64 9.61
C ASN A 179 6.14 17.77 8.10
N PHE A 180 6.13 16.65 7.38
CA PHE A 180 6.55 16.61 5.97
C PHE A 180 5.72 17.54 5.07
N GLY A 181 4.40 17.56 5.24
CA GLY A 181 3.51 18.40 4.43
C GLY A 181 3.77 19.88 4.66
N THR A 182 3.79 20.31 5.93
CA THR A 182 4.05 21.69 6.33
C THR A 182 5.42 22.15 5.87
N MET A 183 6.47 21.41 6.20
CA MET A 183 7.83 21.72 5.80
C MET A 183 7.97 21.87 4.26
N SER A 184 7.37 20.95 3.49
CA SER A 184 7.45 20.99 2.03
C SER A 184 6.76 22.22 1.44
N SER A 185 5.59 22.60 1.98
CA SER A 185 4.85 23.79 1.56
C SER A 185 5.61 25.08 1.91
N ASP A 186 6.13 25.18 3.14
CA ASP A 186 6.85 26.36 3.62
C ASP A 186 8.16 26.61 2.83
N ILE A 187 8.90 25.52 2.54
CA ILE A 187 10.11 25.60 1.72
C ILE A 187 9.77 26.05 0.29
N LEU A 188 8.69 25.53 -0.29
CA LEU A 188 8.27 25.91 -1.65
C LEU A 188 7.84 27.39 -1.69
N GLU A 189 7.17 27.88 -0.66
CA GLU A 189 6.72 29.28 -0.57
C GLU A 189 7.89 30.25 -0.42
N GLN A 190 8.96 29.86 0.31
CA GLN A 190 10.12 30.69 0.59
C GLN A 190 11.19 30.62 -0.52
N SER A 191 11.02 29.76 -1.51
CA SER A 191 11.97 29.52 -2.62
C SER A 191 11.61 30.30 -3.86
#